data_ba7772dcda811ec0decaa0e8578b1a81
#
_entry.id   ba7772dcda811ec0decaa0e8578b1a81
#
_cell.length_a   1.000
_cell.length_b   1.000
_cell.length_c   1.000
_cell.angle_alpha   90.00
_cell.angle_beta   90.00
_cell.angle_gamma   90.00
#
_symmetry.space_group_name_H-M   'P 1'
#
loop_
_entity.id
_entity.type
_entity.pdbx_description
1 polymer ?
#
loop_
_entity_poly.entity_id
_entity_poly.type
_entity_poly.pdbx_seq_one_letter_code
_entity_poly.pdbx_strand_id
1 'polypeptide(L)'
;MKRSKYREWMMLLALSVVLTGAGACAQGARCAPGVAKSAESPAGKVATSAPAPVLEPKAIDILKAASSRLAAAHSMTFTAVMSYESPSRLGPPLVYATKSEVTVQRPDKLRVITPGDGPASEFYYDGKTMMAFAPAENFVSTAEAPPTIDAALKAAYDKAAIYFPFTDLIIADPYEEFSDGLQHAFYIGQSHVVGGTTTDIVAIANGWVFEQIWIGTDDKLPRRVRAIFHADPQQLRHQVEFSNWRLNPAVGAGAFKSSKAAAAKRIQFSRPDLPALPQGVEPPTKTKASKPN
;
A
#
# COMPACT_ATOMS: atom_id res chain seq x y z
N MET A 1 -11.07 16.62 -13.53
CA MET A 1 -10.26 15.43 -13.25
C MET A 1 -9.76 15.55 -11.81
N LYS A 2 -10.41 14.88 -10.85
CA LYS A 2 -9.93 14.76 -9.47
C LYS A 2 -8.92 13.62 -9.48
N ARG A 3 -7.63 13.93 -9.34
CA ARG A 3 -6.57 12.91 -9.21
C ARG A 3 -6.82 12.13 -7.92
N SER A 4 -6.87 10.81 -7.99
CA SER A 4 -6.83 9.95 -6.81
C SER A 4 -5.58 10.28 -5.99
N LYS A 5 -5.81 10.65 -4.73
CA LYS A 5 -4.73 11.09 -3.84
C LYS A 5 -4.15 9.92 -3.04
N TYR A 6 -4.82 8.78 -3.03
CA TYR A 6 -4.41 7.62 -2.24
C TYR A 6 -3.13 6.97 -2.77
N ARG A 7 -2.95 6.90 -4.08
CA ARG A 7 -1.75 6.30 -4.72
C ARG A 7 -0.50 7.17 -4.63
N GLU A 8 -0.64 8.50 -4.58
CA GLU A 8 0.51 9.39 -4.32
C GLU A 8 1.10 9.14 -2.92
N TRP A 9 0.32 8.55 -2.00
CA TRP A 9 0.74 8.34 -0.61
C TRP A 9 1.50 7.04 -0.39
N MET A 10 1.28 6.00 -1.21
CA MET A 10 2.06 4.77 -1.16
C MET A 10 3.55 5.00 -1.44
N MET A 11 3.90 6.03 -2.20
CA MET A 11 5.30 6.37 -2.51
C MET A 11 6.12 6.86 -1.31
N LEU A 12 5.49 7.49 -0.32
CA LEU A 12 6.23 8.07 0.81
C LEU A 12 6.64 7.01 1.85
N LEU A 13 6.03 5.84 1.87
CA LEU A 13 6.38 4.76 2.80
C LEU A 13 7.62 3.96 2.37
N ALA A 14 7.95 3.92 1.09
CA ALA A 14 9.16 3.26 0.61
C ALA A 14 10.46 4.01 0.97
N LEU A 15 10.35 5.27 1.41
CA LEU A 15 11.52 6.12 1.70
C LEU A 15 11.86 6.22 3.21
N SER A 16 11.13 5.58 4.12
CA SER A 16 11.22 5.88 5.55
C SER A 16 12.11 4.95 6.38
N VAL A 17 12.89 4.05 5.79
CA VAL A 17 13.80 3.16 6.54
C VAL A 17 15.22 3.25 6.01
N VAL A 18 15.85 4.40 6.13
CA VAL A 18 17.32 4.51 6.14
C VAL A 18 17.69 5.67 7.03
N LEU A 19 18.08 5.38 8.27
CA LEU A 19 19.12 6.13 9.00
C LEU A 19 19.27 5.60 10.43
N THR A 20 20.34 4.87 10.70
CA THR A 20 21.23 5.14 11.83
C THR A 20 22.48 4.26 11.71
N GLY A 21 23.66 4.86 11.80
CA GLY A 21 24.90 4.13 12.00
C GLY A 21 26.10 4.70 11.24
N ALA A 22 26.53 5.91 11.57
CA ALA A 22 27.86 6.37 11.27
C ALA A 22 28.85 5.72 12.25
N GLY A 23 29.80 4.96 11.72
CA GLY A 23 30.95 4.41 12.45
C GLY A 23 32.11 4.33 11.51
N ALA A 24 33.03 5.31 11.62
CA ALA A 24 34.28 5.37 10.89
C ALA A 24 35.27 4.33 11.43
N CYS A 25 36.01 3.66 10.53
CA CYS A 25 37.40 3.23 10.78
C CYS A 25 38.14 3.10 9.45
N ALA A 26 39.24 3.84 9.38
CA ALA A 26 40.19 3.89 8.29
C ALA A 26 41.27 2.79 8.39
N GLN A 27 42.03 2.67 7.29
CA GLN A 27 43.32 1.97 7.06
C GLN A 27 43.14 0.69 6.22
N GLY A 28 43.62 0.57 5.02
CA GLY A 28 44.88 0.94 4.45
C GLY A 28 45.56 -0.32 3.93
N ALA A 29 45.51 -0.64 2.61
CA ALA A 29 46.55 -1.41 1.93
C ALA A 29 46.41 -1.25 0.39
N ARG A 30 47.47 -0.74 -0.18
CA ARG A 30 47.71 -0.63 -1.64
C ARG A 30 48.07 -1.98 -2.24
N CYS A 31 47.56 -2.31 -3.40
CA CYS A 31 48.24 -3.06 -4.44
C CYS A 31 47.60 -2.74 -5.80
N ALA A 32 48.35 -2.21 -6.72
CA ALA A 32 48.11 -2.10 -8.17
C ALA A 32 49.21 -2.89 -8.88
N PRO A 33 49.25 -2.99 -10.26
CA PRO A 33 48.16 -2.99 -11.26
C PRO A 33 48.25 -4.22 -12.22
N GLY A 34 47.17 -4.53 -12.88
CA GLY A 34 47.14 -5.43 -14.03
C GLY A 34 46.20 -4.87 -15.08
N VAL A 35 46.81 -4.27 -16.13
CA VAL A 35 46.10 -3.72 -17.30
C VAL A 35 45.68 -4.86 -18.20
N ALA A 36 44.38 -5.08 -18.37
CA ALA A 36 43.83 -5.78 -19.52
C ALA A 36 42.84 -4.83 -20.24
N LYS A 37 43.29 -4.37 -21.42
CA LYS A 37 42.45 -3.66 -22.39
C LYS A 37 41.38 -4.63 -22.90
N SER A 38 40.16 -4.46 -22.53
CA SER A 38 38.98 -5.04 -23.20
C SER A 38 38.37 -4.00 -24.11
N ALA A 39 38.19 -4.40 -25.37
CA ALA A 39 37.61 -3.59 -26.43
C ALA A 39 36.18 -3.17 -26.08
N GLU A 40 35.90 -1.88 -26.07
CA GLU A 40 34.56 -1.32 -26.03
C GLU A 40 33.84 -1.62 -27.34
N SER A 41 32.83 -2.49 -27.27
CA SER A 41 31.79 -2.58 -28.30
C SER A 41 30.79 -1.46 -28.05
N PRO A 42 30.39 -0.66 -29.05
CA PRO A 42 29.39 0.38 -28.84
C PRO A 42 28.01 -0.28 -28.63
N ALA A 43 27.61 -0.37 -27.39
CA ALA A 43 26.23 -0.73 -27.05
C ALA A 43 25.30 0.39 -27.54
N GLY A 44 24.72 0.19 -28.71
CA GLY A 44 23.64 1.03 -29.20
C GLY A 44 22.52 1.08 -28.14
N LYS A 45 22.25 2.27 -27.59
CA LYS A 45 21.07 2.53 -26.82
C LYS A 45 19.86 2.29 -27.71
N VAL A 46 19.28 1.10 -27.63
CA VAL A 46 17.92 0.87 -28.13
C VAL A 46 17.02 1.69 -27.21
N ALA A 47 16.57 2.83 -27.69
CA ALA A 47 15.49 3.59 -27.05
C ALA A 47 14.24 2.71 -27.15
N THR A 48 13.96 1.93 -26.12
CA THR A 48 12.71 1.19 -25.99
C THR A 48 11.63 2.25 -25.72
N SER A 49 10.89 2.62 -26.76
CA SER A 49 9.68 3.43 -26.58
C SER A 49 8.76 2.68 -25.61
N ALA A 50 8.17 3.39 -24.65
CA ALA A 50 7.18 2.80 -23.76
C ALA A 50 6.07 2.12 -24.61
N PRO A 51 5.65 0.90 -24.24
CA PRO A 51 4.61 0.20 -24.98
C PRO A 51 3.33 1.05 -25.04
N ALA A 52 2.62 1.00 -26.16
CA ALA A 52 1.34 1.71 -26.29
C ALA A 52 0.35 1.21 -25.21
N PRO A 53 -0.51 2.09 -24.67
CA PRO A 53 -1.52 1.70 -23.70
C PRO A 53 -2.43 0.58 -24.23
N VAL A 54 -2.63 -0.46 -23.43
CA VAL A 54 -3.49 -1.61 -23.78
C VAL A 54 -4.43 -1.88 -22.62
N LEU A 55 -5.74 -1.73 -22.88
CA LEU A 55 -6.80 -2.01 -21.92
C LEU A 55 -7.66 -3.16 -22.46
N GLU A 56 -7.38 -4.38 -22.04
CA GLU A 56 -8.17 -5.56 -22.44
C GLU A 56 -9.55 -5.54 -21.78
N PRO A 57 -10.65 -5.63 -22.56
CA PRO A 57 -12.00 -5.61 -22.00
C PRO A 57 -12.22 -6.65 -20.90
N LYS A 58 -11.71 -7.88 -21.07
CA LYS A 58 -11.82 -8.94 -20.08
C LYS A 58 -11.20 -8.57 -18.73
N ALA A 59 -10.02 -7.95 -18.72
CA ALA A 59 -9.37 -7.52 -17.50
C ALA A 59 -10.19 -6.42 -16.80
N ILE A 60 -10.69 -5.46 -17.57
CA ILE A 60 -11.54 -4.38 -17.07
C ILE A 60 -12.84 -4.93 -16.47
N ASP A 61 -13.49 -5.88 -17.13
CA ASP A 61 -14.75 -6.48 -16.64
C ASP A 61 -14.54 -7.24 -15.34
N ILE A 62 -13.43 -7.97 -15.19
CA ILE A 62 -13.07 -8.66 -13.95
C ILE A 62 -12.86 -7.65 -12.81
N LEU A 63 -12.13 -6.56 -13.05
CA LEU A 63 -11.90 -5.50 -12.06
C LEU A 63 -13.21 -4.81 -11.64
N LYS A 64 -14.07 -4.48 -12.61
CA LYS A 64 -15.39 -3.89 -12.34
C LYS A 64 -16.28 -4.82 -11.51
N ALA A 65 -16.28 -6.12 -11.83
CA ALA A 65 -17.07 -7.10 -11.09
C ALA A 65 -16.60 -7.21 -9.63
N ALA A 66 -15.28 -7.26 -9.39
CA ALA A 66 -14.72 -7.28 -8.05
C ALA A 66 -15.04 -6.00 -7.27
N SER A 67 -14.83 -4.84 -7.88
CA SER A 67 -15.12 -3.54 -7.29
C SER A 67 -16.60 -3.38 -6.94
N SER A 68 -17.49 -3.75 -7.85
CA SER A 68 -18.94 -3.72 -7.62
C SER A 68 -19.35 -4.65 -6.46
N ARG A 69 -18.71 -5.82 -6.36
CA ARG A 69 -18.96 -6.77 -5.27
C ARG A 69 -18.57 -6.19 -3.91
N LEU A 70 -17.42 -5.51 -3.84
CA LEU A 70 -16.93 -4.85 -2.62
C LEU A 70 -17.77 -3.61 -2.26
N ALA A 71 -18.09 -2.76 -3.24
CA ALA A 71 -18.88 -1.56 -3.03
C ALA A 71 -20.31 -1.85 -2.55
N ALA A 72 -20.92 -2.93 -3.04
CA ALA A 72 -22.28 -3.35 -2.63
C ALA A 72 -22.37 -3.88 -1.19
N ALA A 73 -21.25 -4.19 -0.54
CA ALA A 73 -21.26 -4.71 0.82
C ALA A 73 -21.47 -3.58 1.84
N HIS A 74 -22.54 -3.65 2.65
CA HIS A 74 -22.77 -2.72 3.77
C HIS A 74 -21.77 -2.92 4.91
N SER A 75 -21.37 -4.15 5.14
CA SER A 75 -20.31 -4.52 6.06
C SER A 75 -19.44 -5.62 5.49
N MET A 76 -18.20 -5.69 5.93
CA MET A 76 -17.29 -6.78 5.56
C MET A 76 -16.29 -7.06 6.66
N THR A 77 -15.87 -8.31 6.76
CA THR A 77 -14.71 -8.71 7.56
C THR A 77 -13.79 -9.55 6.71
N PHE A 78 -12.50 -9.41 6.92
CA PHE A 78 -11.47 -10.22 6.27
C PHE A 78 -10.16 -10.18 7.06
N THR A 79 -9.28 -11.10 6.74
CA THR A 79 -7.88 -11.10 7.19
C THR A 79 -6.99 -10.66 6.02
N ALA A 80 -6.10 -9.72 6.26
CA ALA A 80 -5.06 -9.30 5.32
C ALA A 80 -3.69 -9.67 5.88
N VAL A 81 -2.91 -10.44 5.13
CA VAL A 81 -1.50 -10.72 5.42
C VAL A 81 -0.67 -9.99 4.40
N MET A 82 0.03 -8.95 4.85
CA MET A 82 0.94 -8.18 4.02
C MET A 82 2.34 -8.74 4.15
N SER A 83 3.02 -8.97 3.02
CA SER A 83 4.45 -9.22 2.94
C SER A 83 5.09 -8.11 2.11
N TYR A 84 6.21 -7.57 2.58
CA TYR A 84 6.93 -6.52 1.87
C TYR A 84 8.44 -6.73 1.99
N GLU A 85 9.13 -6.35 0.91
CA GLU A 85 10.58 -6.36 0.87
C GLU A 85 11.14 -5.06 1.44
N SER A 86 12.28 -5.17 2.11
CA SER A 86 13.03 -4.03 2.66
C SER A 86 14.50 -4.15 2.27
N PRO A 87 15.19 -3.05 1.96
CA PRO A 87 16.61 -3.07 1.61
C PRO A 87 17.45 -3.73 2.69
N SER A 88 18.43 -4.54 2.29
CA SER A 88 19.44 -5.06 3.21
C SER A 88 20.82 -4.49 2.89
N ARG A 89 21.68 -4.45 3.90
CA ARG A 89 23.09 -4.04 3.71
C ARG A 89 23.92 -5.05 2.91
N LEU A 90 23.40 -6.27 2.73
CA LEU A 90 24.08 -7.36 2.03
C LEU A 90 23.67 -7.49 0.55
N GLY A 91 22.78 -6.64 0.08
CA GLY A 91 22.29 -6.61 -1.31
C GLY A 91 20.88 -7.23 -1.48
N PRO A 92 20.66 -8.53 -1.22
CA PRO A 92 19.31 -9.09 -1.32
C PRO A 92 18.35 -8.48 -0.32
N PRO A 93 17.10 -8.15 -0.71
CA PRO A 93 16.12 -7.58 0.20
C PRO A 93 15.69 -8.60 1.27
N LEU A 94 15.36 -8.10 2.46
CA LEU A 94 14.71 -8.86 3.52
C LEU A 94 13.20 -8.81 3.32
N VAL A 95 12.51 -9.88 3.69
CA VAL A 95 11.04 -9.94 3.65
C VAL A 95 10.49 -9.85 5.07
N TYR A 96 9.54 -8.95 5.27
CA TYR A 96 8.77 -8.82 6.50
C TYR A 96 7.30 -9.09 6.20
N ALA A 97 6.56 -9.54 7.22
CA ALA A 97 5.13 -9.77 7.11
C ALA A 97 4.39 -9.15 8.29
N THR A 98 3.15 -8.75 8.06
CA THR A 98 2.20 -8.34 9.10
C THR A 98 0.83 -8.91 8.80
N LYS A 99 0.04 -9.16 9.86
CA LYS A 99 -1.34 -9.64 9.73
C LYS A 99 -2.28 -8.59 10.30
N SER A 100 -3.36 -8.30 9.58
CA SER A 100 -4.44 -7.43 10.04
C SER A 100 -5.78 -8.15 9.97
N GLU A 101 -6.58 -7.99 11.02
CA GLU A 101 -7.99 -8.39 11.08
C GLU A 101 -8.84 -7.14 10.87
N VAL A 102 -9.59 -7.12 9.78
CA VAL A 102 -10.32 -5.93 9.32
C VAL A 102 -11.81 -6.12 9.47
N THR A 103 -12.48 -5.11 10.00
CA THR A 103 -13.94 -5.01 10.06
C THR A 103 -14.34 -3.64 9.53
N VAL A 104 -15.19 -3.64 8.52
CA VAL A 104 -15.74 -2.44 7.88
C VAL A 104 -17.25 -2.44 8.04
N GLN A 105 -17.83 -1.29 8.35
CA GLN A 105 -19.26 -1.04 8.21
C GLN A 105 -19.43 0.34 7.56
N ARG A 106 -19.93 0.33 6.35
CA ARG A 106 -20.15 1.54 5.56
C ARG A 106 -21.30 2.37 6.14
N PRO A 107 -21.27 3.68 6.02
CA PRO A 107 -20.23 4.47 5.30
C PRO A 107 -19.08 4.95 6.20
N ASP A 108 -19.13 4.70 7.51
CA ASP A 108 -18.40 5.50 8.49
C ASP A 108 -17.75 4.71 9.64
N LYS A 109 -17.55 3.39 9.50
CA LYS A 109 -16.93 2.60 10.58
C LYS A 109 -15.85 1.66 10.06
N LEU A 110 -14.72 1.68 10.76
CA LEU A 110 -13.57 0.83 10.45
C LEU A 110 -12.90 0.36 11.75
N ARG A 111 -12.52 -0.91 11.77
CA ARG A 111 -11.66 -1.49 12.80
C ARG A 111 -10.56 -2.29 12.10
N VAL A 112 -9.31 -2.03 12.49
CA VAL A 112 -8.16 -2.79 12.04
C VAL A 112 -7.36 -3.21 13.25
N ILE A 113 -7.16 -4.51 13.43
CA ILE A 113 -6.36 -5.08 14.52
C ILE A 113 -5.17 -5.79 13.91
N THR A 114 -3.97 -5.36 14.28
CA THR A 114 -2.70 -5.99 13.92
C THR A 114 -2.10 -6.59 15.18
N PRO A 115 -2.24 -7.91 15.42
CA PRO A 115 -1.95 -8.51 16.72
C PRO A 115 -0.46 -8.68 17.01
N GLY A 116 0.39 -8.65 15.98
CA GLY A 116 1.83 -8.86 16.16
C GLY A 116 2.55 -9.13 14.84
N ASP A 117 3.75 -9.70 14.93
CA ASP A 117 4.75 -9.82 13.88
C ASP A 117 5.27 -8.43 13.44
N GLY A 118 5.62 -7.68 14.44
CA GLY A 118 5.86 -6.25 14.49
C GLY A 118 5.15 -5.67 15.71
N PRO A 119 5.18 -4.36 15.96
CA PRO A 119 4.43 -3.73 17.05
C PRO A 119 2.93 -3.97 16.86
N ALA A 120 2.30 -4.57 17.89
CA ALA A 120 0.85 -4.75 17.89
C ALA A 120 0.15 -3.37 17.85
N SER A 121 -0.87 -3.25 17.01
CA SER A 121 -1.62 -1.99 16.87
C SER A 121 -3.10 -2.24 16.65
N GLU A 122 -3.91 -1.32 17.14
CA GLU A 122 -5.36 -1.33 16.95
C GLU A 122 -5.79 0.05 16.41
N PHE A 123 -6.57 0.07 15.34
CA PHE A 123 -7.17 1.29 14.80
C PHE A 123 -8.69 1.16 14.79
N TYR A 124 -9.36 2.21 15.25
CA TYR A 124 -10.82 2.28 15.32
C TYR A 124 -11.30 3.60 14.75
N TYR A 125 -12.38 3.53 14.00
CA TYR A 125 -13.12 4.68 13.52
C TYR A 125 -14.61 4.42 13.67
N ASP A 126 -15.32 5.28 14.37
CA ASP A 126 -16.73 5.10 14.72
C ASP A 126 -17.70 6.09 14.04
N GLY A 127 -17.22 6.81 13.02
CA GLY A 127 -17.98 7.82 12.29
C GLY A 127 -17.76 9.26 12.81
N LYS A 128 -17.12 9.42 13.96
CA LYS A 128 -16.85 10.73 14.59
C LYS A 128 -15.42 10.86 15.05
N THR A 129 -14.83 9.77 15.51
CA THR A 129 -13.51 9.75 16.13
C THR A 129 -12.67 8.65 15.52
N MET A 130 -11.41 8.96 15.20
CA MET A 130 -10.36 7.99 14.94
C MET A 130 -9.57 7.77 16.23
N MET A 131 -9.25 6.52 16.52
CA MET A 131 -8.41 6.12 17.64
C MET A 131 -7.35 5.14 17.17
N ALA A 132 -6.09 5.43 17.47
CA ALA A 132 -4.98 4.49 17.34
C ALA A 132 -4.49 4.09 18.74
N PHE A 133 -4.36 2.78 18.97
CA PHE A 133 -3.95 2.22 20.24
C PHE A 133 -2.77 1.26 20.02
N ALA A 134 -1.70 1.46 20.78
CA ALA A 134 -0.52 0.60 20.83
C ALA A 134 -0.55 -0.19 22.15
N PRO A 135 -1.01 -1.46 22.14
CA PRO A 135 -1.24 -2.23 23.37
C PRO A 135 0.03 -2.52 24.17
N ALA A 136 1.14 -2.77 23.50
CA ALA A 136 2.41 -3.11 24.15
C ALA A 136 2.99 -1.93 24.94
N GLU A 137 2.91 -0.73 24.37
CA GLU A 137 3.38 0.53 24.95
C GLU A 137 2.33 1.18 25.85
N ASN A 138 1.10 0.69 25.79
CA ASN A 138 -0.07 1.26 26.47
C ASN A 138 -0.28 2.74 26.14
N PHE A 139 -0.14 3.10 24.85
CA PHE A 139 -0.40 4.44 24.33
C PHE A 139 -1.65 4.47 23.48
N VAL A 140 -2.43 5.54 23.64
CA VAL A 140 -3.61 5.83 22.81
C VAL A 140 -3.56 7.25 22.28
N SER A 141 -3.90 7.41 21.01
CA SER A 141 -4.11 8.71 20.38
C SER A 141 -5.50 8.76 19.74
N THR A 142 -6.15 9.92 19.80
CA THR A 142 -7.48 10.14 19.25
C THR A 142 -7.53 11.45 18.49
N ALA A 143 -8.34 11.48 17.42
CA ALA A 143 -8.63 12.68 16.66
C ALA A 143 -10.09 12.67 16.19
N GLU A 144 -10.67 13.86 15.98
CA GLU A 144 -11.93 13.99 15.24
C GLU A 144 -11.75 13.49 13.81
N ALA A 145 -12.74 12.78 13.33
CA ALA A 145 -12.75 12.17 12.01
C ALA A 145 -13.83 12.74 11.10
N PRO A 146 -13.56 12.86 9.79
CA PRO A 146 -14.59 13.13 8.79
C PRO A 146 -15.63 12.01 8.73
N PRO A 147 -16.83 12.25 8.14
CA PRO A 147 -17.99 11.36 8.25
C PRO A 147 -17.98 10.14 7.30
N THR A 148 -16.90 9.88 6.54
CA THR A 148 -16.79 8.73 5.65
C THR A 148 -15.47 8.00 5.85
N ILE A 149 -15.43 6.69 5.54
CA ILE A 149 -14.23 5.88 5.61
C ILE A 149 -13.11 6.49 4.76
N ASP A 150 -13.40 6.87 3.52
CA ASP A 150 -12.45 7.46 2.58
C ASP A 150 -11.79 8.72 3.16
N ALA A 151 -12.61 9.65 3.64
CA ALA A 151 -12.12 10.88 4.22
C ALA A 151 -11.37 10.65 5.55
N ALA A 152 -11.81 9.67 6.36
CA ALA A 152 -11.15 9.31 7.62
C ALA A 152 -9.79 8.66 7.37
N LEU A 153 -9.67 7.75 6.41
CA LEU A 153 -8.39 7.16 6.00
C LEU A 153 -7.41 8.23 5.51
N LYS A 154 -7.92 9.17 4.69
CA LYS A 154 -7.12 10.32 4.29
C LYS A 154 -6.63 11.13 5.49
N ALA A 155 -7.50 11.46 6.40
CA ALA A 155 -7.15 12.25 7.58
C ALA A 155 -6.17 11.50 8.51
N ALA A 156 -6.32 10.17 8.65
CA ALA A 156 -5.40 9.34 9.43
C ALA A 156 -3.98 9.35 8.83
N TYR A 157 -3.89 9.27 7.50
CA TYR A 157 -2.61 9.39 6.81
C TYR A 157 -2.00 10.79 6.95
N ASP A 158 -2.76 11.84 6.61
CA ASP A 158 -2.26 13.21 6.61
C ASP A 158 -1.79 13.67 8.01
N LYS A 159 -2.54 13.27 9.06
CA LYS A 159 -2.25 13.68 10.43
C LYS A 159 -1.23 12.80 11.14
N ALA A 160 -1.25 11.49 10.92
CA ALA A 160 -0.48 10.54 11.73
C ALA A 160 0.30 9.50 10.91
N ALA A 161 0.38 9.62 9.59
CA ALA A 161 1.00 8.65 8.69
C ALA A 161 0.44 7.22 8.84
N ILE A 162 -0.81 7.07 9.28
CA ILE A 162 -1.46 5.77 9.38
C ILE A 162 -1.97 5.36 8.00
N TYR A 163 -1.50 4.23 7.50
CA TYR A 163 -1.83 3.67 6.21
C TYR A 163 -2.16 2.18 6.33
N PHE A 164 -3.08 1.71 5.50
CA PHE A 164 -3.42 0.29 5.39
C PHE A 164 -3.28 -0.17 3.94
N PRO A 165 -2.58 -1.31 3.68
CA PRO A 165 -2.28 -1.77 2.32
C PRO A 165 -3.51 -2.32 1.56
N PHE A 166 -4.68 -2.27 2.16
CA PHE A 166 -5.96 -2.70 1.59
C PHE A 166 -6.97 -1.55 1.47
N THR A 167 -6.50 -0.30 1.58
CA THR A 167 -7.36 0.89 1.50
C THR A 167 -8.22 0.89 0.25
N ASP A 168 -7.64 0.53 -0.90
CA ASP A 168 -8.31 0.52 -2.21
C ASP A 168 -9.50 -0.46 -2.29
N LEU A 169 -9.58 -1.43 -1.39
CA LEU A 169 -10.68 -2.41 -1.35
C LEU A 169 -11.85 -1.97 -0.46
N ILE A 170 -11.60 -1.08 0.50
CA ILE A 170 -12.58 -0.71 1.53
C ILE A 170 -13.22 0.66 1.32
N ILE A 171 -12.71 1.48 0.41
CA ILE A 171 -13.28 2.77 0.01
C ILE A 171 -14.63 2.61 -0.71
N ALA A 172 -15.34 3.72 -0.91
CA ALA A 172 -16.69 3.70 -1.49
C ALA A 172 -16.71 3.19 -2.93
N ASP A 173 -15.76 3.61 -3.75
CA ASP A 173 -15.61 3.17 -5.15
C ASP A 173 -14.21 2.59 -5.42
N PRO A 174 -14.01 1.27 -5.21
CA PRO A 174 -12.74 0.62 -5.52
C PRO A 174 -12.34 0.70 -7.01
N TYR A 175 -13.31 0.79 -7.93
CA TYR A 175 -13.00 0.85 -9.35
C TYR A 175 -12.42 2.21 -9.77
N GLU A 176 -12.92 3.31 -9.19
CA GLU A 176 -12.34 4.64 -9.43
C GLU A 176 -10.84 4.63 -9.09
N GLU A 177 -10.45 3.97 -7.99
CA GLU A 177 -9.05 3.86 -7.59
C GLU A 177 -8.21 3.02 -8.54
N PHE A 178 -8.68 1.81 -8.90
CA PHE A 178 -7.96 0.95 -9.84
C PHE A 178 -7.84 1.54 -11.25
N SER A 179 -8.79 2.35 -11.66
CA SER A 179 -8.82 2.95 -13.01
C SER A 179 -8.12 4.30 -13.11
N ASP A 180 -7.70 4.91 -12.00
CA ASP A 180 -7.04 6.23 -12.03
C ASP A 180 -5.69 6.18 -12.73
N GLY A 181 -5.59 6.89 -13.86
CA GLY A 181 -4.38 6.92 -14.67
C GLY A 181 -3.98 5.58 -15.28
N LEU A 182 -4.92 4.63 -15.39
CA LEU A 182 -4.68 3.29 -15.92
C LEU A 182 -4.18 3.37 -17.37
N GLN A 183 -3.02 2.77 -17.63
CA GLN A 183 -2.37 2.71 -18.94
C GLN A 183 -2.44 1.31 -19.52
N HIS A 184 -2.30 0.29 -18.68
CA HIS A 184 -2.35 -1.11 -19.10
C HIS A 184 -3.26 -1.90 -18.17
N ALA A 185 -4.08 -2.75 -18.76
CA ALA A 185 -4.85 -3.78 -18.08
C ALA A 185 -4.93 -5.01 -18.97
N PHE A 186 -4.47 -6.15 -18.51
CA PHE A 186 -4.52 -7.39 -19.29
C PHE A 186 -4.80 -8.61 -18.42
N TYR A 187 -5.42 -9.59 -19.03
CA TYR A 187 -5.75 -10.87 -18.41
C TYR A 187 -4.60 -11.85 -18.58
N ILE A 188 -4.12 -12.43 -17.48
CA ILE A 188 -3.00 -13.37 -17.50
C ILE A 188 -3.48 -14.81 -17.66
N GLY A 189 -4.58 -15.17 -16.98
CA GLY A 189 -5.07 -16.55 -16.95
C GLY A 189 -5.76 -16.87 -15.62
N GLN A 190 -5.90 -18.16 -15.32
CA GLN A 190 -6.45 -18.65 -14.07
C GLN A 190 -5.38 -19.32 -13.20
N SER A 191 -5.61 -19.29 -11.89
CA SER A 191 -4.83 -20.03 -10.89
C SER A 191 -5.74 -20.81 -9.97
N HIS A 192 -5.32 -22.03 -9.60
CA HIS A 192 -6.02 -22.90 -8.66
C HIS A 192 -5.29 -23.05 -7.33
N VAL A 193 -4.21 -22.25 -7.11
CA VAL A 193 -3.32 -22.36 -5.93
C VAL A 193 -3.50 -21.18 -4.97
N VAL A 194 -3.92 -20.01 -5.44
CA VAL A 194 -4.00 -18.80 -4.62
C VAL A 194 -5.37 -18.70 -3.96
N GLY A 195 -5.40 -18.59 -2.63
CA GLY A 195 -6.61 -18.38 -1.85
C GLY A 195 -7.53 -19.60 -1.74
N GLY A 196 -7.05 -20.81 -2.09
CA GLY A 196 -7.83 -22.06 -1.96
C GLY A 196 -9.04 -22.14 -2.89
N THR A 197 -9.08 -21.36 -3.97
CA THR A 197 -10.16 -21.34 -4.96
C THR A 197 -9.61 -21.02 -6.34
N THR A 198 -10.44 -21.19 -7.37
CA THR A 198 -10.06 -20.71 -8.71
C THR A 198 -10.11 -19.17 -8.72
N THR A 199 -9.04 -18.56 -9.22
CA THR A 199 -8.92 -17.12 -9.36
C THR A 199 -8.60 -16.73 -10.79
N ASP A 200 -9.23 -15.67 -11.30
CA ASP A 200 -8.77 -14.96 -12.47
C ASP A 200 -7.62 -14.03 -12.09
N ILE A 201 -6.58 -13.98 -12.93
CA ILE A 201 -5.41 -13.15 -12.70
C ILE A 201 -5.41 -12.00 -13.71
N VAL A 202 -5.40 -10.78 -13.21
CA VAL A 202 -5.26 -9.59 -14.03
C VAL A 202 -4.00 -8.82 -13.62
N ALA A 203 -3.35 -8.16 -14.58
CA ALA A 203 -2.30 -7.20 -14.32
C ALA A 203 -2.76 -5.82 -14.78
N ILE A 204 -2.42 -4.83 -13.98
CA ILE A 204 -2.67 -3.43 -14.28
C ILE A 204 -1.41 -2.61 -14.07
N ALA A 205 -1.27 -1.54 -14.84
CA ALA A 205 -0.19 -0.59 -14.67
C ALA A 205 -0.67 0.82 -14.97
N ASN A 206 -0.16 1.76 -14.21
CA ASN A 206 -0.29 3.19 -14.45
C ASN A 206 1.10 3.86 -14.32
N GLY A 207 1.18 5.19 -14.30
CA GLY A 207 2.44 5.91 -14.18
C GLY A 207 3.20 5.69 -12.86
N TRP A 208 2.60 4.98 -11.88
CA TRP A 208 3.09 4.90 -10.50
C TRP A 208 3.39 3.49 -10.04
N VAL A 209 2.55 2.53 -10.41
CA VAL A 209 2.59 1.17 -9.90
C VAL A 209 2.24 0.16 -10.98
N PHE A 210 2.90 -1.00 -10.92
CA PHE A 210 2.47 -2.23 -11.57
C PHE A 210 1.86 -3.14 -10.51
N GLU A 211 0.63 -3.61 -10.76
CA GLU A 211 -0.08 -4.51 -9.86
C GLU A 211 -0.52 -5.78 -10.58
N GLN A 212 -0.46 -6.88 -9.86
CA GLN A 212 -1.02 -8.15 -10.27
C GLN A 212 -2.03 -8.59 -9.21
N ILE A 213 -3.27 -8.90 -9.64
CA ILE A 213 -4.40 -9.11 -8.76
C ILE A 213 -5.02 -10.47 -9.07
N TRP A 214 -5.23 -11.31 -8.04
CA TRP A 214 -5.93 -12.57 -8.10
C TRP A 214 -7.34 -12.39 -7.52
N ILE A 215 -8.37 -12.64 -8.33
CA ILE A 215 -9.77 -12.42 -7.99
C ILE A 215 -10.51 -13.73 -8.11
N GLY A 216 -11.23 -14.17 -7.08
CA GLY A 216 -12.03 -15.37 -7.10
C GLY A 216 -13.04 -15.38 -8.25
N THR A 217 -13.06 -16.46 -9.04
CA THR A 217 -13.94 -16.53 -10.23
C THR A 217 -15.41 -16.53 -9.88
N ASP A 218 -15.80 -17.08 -8.74
CA ASP A 218 -17.19 -17.23 -8.33
C ASP A 218 -17.69 -16.05 -7.51
N ASP A 219 -16.95 -15.70 -6.47
CA ASP A 219 -17.37 -14.68 -5.50
C ASP A 219 -16.88 -13.25 -5.80
N LYS A 220 -15.99 -13.11 -6.79
CA LYS A 220 -15.39 -11.83 -7.22
C LYS A 220 -14.59 -11.11 -6.13
N LEU A 221 -14.12 -11.84 -5.11
CA LEU A 221 -13.35 -11.25 -4.03
C LEU A 221 -11.83 -11.38 -4.27
N PRO A 222 -11.03 -10.35 -3.98
CA PRO A 222 -9.59 -10.42 -4.07
C PRO A 222 -9.01 -11.49 -3.14
N ARG A 223 -8.01 -12.22 -3.62
CA ARG A 223 -7.24 -13.21 -2.84
C ARG A 223 -5.82 -12.76 -2.61
N ARG A 224 -5.26 -12.07 -3.60
CA ARG A 224 -3.89 -11.54 -3.52
C ARG A 224 -3.78 -10.31 -4.40
N VAL A 225 -3.03 -9.34 -3.92
CA VAL A 225 -2.52 -8.21 -4.71
C VAL A 225 -1.02 -8.18 -4.52
N ARG A 226 -0.28 -8.06 -5.62
CA ARG A 226 1.17 -7.84 -5.63
C ARG A 226 1.45 -6.55 -6.36
N ALA A 227 2.20 -5.64 -5.73
CA ALA A 227 2.51 -4.32 -6.25
C ALA A 227 4.02 -4.07 -6.32
N ILE A 228 4.45 -3.33 -7.34
CA ILE A 228 5.80 -2.79 -7.50
C ILE A 228 5.65 -1.32 -7.88
N PHE A 229 6.26 -0.42 -7.10
CA PHE A 229 6.20 1.02 -7.34
C PHE A 229 7.32 1.47 -8.28
N HIS A 230 6.98 2.22 -9.33
CA HIS A 230 7.95 2.66 -10.33
C HIS A 230 8.98 3.67 -9.78
N ALA A 231 8.60 4.43 -8.74
CA ALA A 231 9.51 5.38 -8.08
C ALA A 231 10.53 4.72 -7.15
N ASP A 232 10.34 3.44 -6.80
CA ASP A 232 11.33 2.69 -6.02
C ASP A 232 12.45 2.19 -6.94
N PRO A 233 13.69 2.69 -6.79
CA PRO A 233 14.82 2.28 -7.63
C PRO A 233 15.20 0.81 -7.45
N GLN A 234 14.83 0.18 -6.35
CA GLN A 234 15.07 -1.24 -6.09
C GLN A 234 13.89 -2.12 -6.52
N GLN A 235 12.76 -1.53 -6.91
CA GLN A 235 11.55 -2.23 -7.31
C GLN A 235 11.12 -3.31 -6.31
N LEU A 236 11.20 -2.97 -5.03
CA LEU A 236 10.82 -3.87 -3.94
C LEU A 236 9.36 -4.28 -4.05
N ARG A 237 9.10 -5.52 -3.70
CA ARG A 237 7.78 -6.13 -3.85
C ARG A 237 6.96 -5.97 -2.59
N HIS A 238 5.71 -5.59 -2.79
CA HIS A 238 4.68 -5.57 -1.76
C HIS A 238 3.59 -6.57 -2.16
N GLN A 239 3.15 -7.39 -1.23
CA GLN A 239 2.11 -8.37 -1.49
C GLN A 239 1.14 -8.40 -0.32
N VAL A 240 -0.16 -8.43 -0.63
CA VAL A 240 -1.21 -8.64 0.38
C VAL A 240 -2.02 -9.86 -0.02
N GLU A 241 -2.20 -10.78 0.91
CA GLU A 241 -3.11 -11.93 0.78
C GLU A 241 -4.35 -11.72 1.62
N PHE A 242 -5.51 -12.01 1.03
CA PHE A 242 -6.81 -11.84 1.66
C PHE A 242 -7.48 -13.18 1.89
N SER A 243 -8.01 -13.36 3.10
CA SER A 243 -8.71 -14.57 3.51
C SER A 243 -9.84 -14.26 4.47
N ASN A 244 -10.63 -15.29 4.81
CA ASN A 244 -11.72 -15.20 5.78
C ASN A 244 -12.76 -14.12 5.46
N TRP A 245 -13.01 -13.88 4.18
CA TRP A 245 -14.00 -12.94 3.72
C TRP A 245 -15.40 -13.28 4.23
N ARG A 246 -16.08 -12.29 4.81
CA ARG A 246 -17.51 -12.31 5.10
C ARG A 246 -18.10 -10.98 4.66
N LEU A 247 -19.07 -11.03 3.76
CA LEU A 247 -19.83 -9.86 3.32
C LEU A 247 -21.15 -9.80 4.05
N ASN A 248 -21.52 -8.61 4.46
CA ASN A 248 -22.74 -8.29 5.21
C ASN A 248 -22.91 -9.05 6.54
N PRO A 249 -21.81 -9.34 7.30
CA PRO A 249 -22.00 -9.87 8.64
C PRO A 249 -22.68 -8.85 9.54
N ALA A 250 -23.45 -9.34 10.52
CA ALA A 250 -23.93 -8.49 11.61
C ALA A 250 -22.75 -8.04 12.46
N VAL A 251 -22.56 -6.72 12.60
CA VAL A 251 -21.48 -6.12 13.39
C VAL A 251 -22.09 -5.37 14.57
N GLY A 252 -21.72 -5.75 15.79
CA GLY A 252 -22.20 -5.10 17.00
C GLY A 252 -21.66 -3.66 17.13
N ALA A 253 -22.43 -2.75 17.68
CA ALA A 253 -22.09 -1.33 17.85
C ALA A 253 -20.78 -1.13 18.66
N GLY A 254 -20.43 -2.04 19.56
CA GLY A 254 -19.20 -2.01 20.34
C GLY A 254 -17.94 -2.41 19.58
N ALA A 255 -18.05 -2.96 18.37
CA ALA A 255 -16.91 -3.46 17.59
C ALA A 255 -15.90 -2.36 17.20
N PHE A 256 -16.35 -1.11 17.12
CA PHE A 256 -15.57 0.03 16.69
C PHE A 256 -15.01 0.88 17.84
N LYS A 257 -14.87 0.27 19.02
CA LYS A 257 -14.31 0.89 20.23
C LYS A 257 -13.39 -0.10 20.94
N SER A 258 -12.38 0.42 21.64
CA SER A 258 -11.51 -0.40 22.49
C SER A 258 -11.78 -0.06 23.96
N SER A 259 -12.20 -1.04 24.74
CA SER A 259 -12.26 -0.91 26.21
C SER A 259 -10.88 -0.88 26.85
N LYS A 260 -9.89 -1.52 26.23
CA LYS A 260 -8.49 -1.57 26.69
C LYS A 260 -7.82 -0.20 26.64
N ALA A 261 -8.14 0.60 25.62
CA ALA A 261 -7.55 1.92 25.44
C ALA A 261 -8.01 2.95 26.49
N ALA A 262 -9.06 2.67 27.27
CA ALA A 262 -9.59 3.62 28.26
C ALA A 262 -8.59 3.97 29.37
N ALA A 263 -7.72 3.03 29.75
CA ALA A 263 -6.67 3.20 30.75
C ALA A 263 -5.30 3.56 30.17
N ALA A 264 -5.18 3.69 28.85
CA ALA A 264 -3.92 3.94 28.19
C ALA A 264 -3.49 5.41 28.31
N LYS A 265 -2.17 5.64 28.30
CA LYS A 265 -1.58 6.97 28.30
C LYS A 265 -1.90 7.68 26.98
N ARG A 266 -2.50 8.86 27.07
CA ARG A 266 -2.83 9.67 25.88
C ARG A 266 -1.60 10.31 25.30
N ILE A 267 -1.45 10.22 23.97
CA ILE A 267 -0.45 10.93 23.18
C ILE A 267 -1.14 11.70 22.05
N GLN A 268 -0.43 12.61 21.42
CA GLN A 268 -0.95 13.40 20.32
C GLN A 268 -1.18 12.51 19.08
N PHE A 269 -2.28 12.74 18.37
CA PHE A 269 -2.54 12.12 17.07
C PHE A 269 -1.83 12.94 15.99
N SER A 270 -0.55 12.66 15.81
CA SER A 270 0.33 13.39 14.89
C SER A 270 1.36 12.47 14.26
N ARG A 271 1.91 12.89 13.12
CA ARG A 271 3.06 12.20 12.53
C ARG A 271 4.21 12.23 13.52
N PRO A 272 4.99 11.13 13.62
CA PRO A 272 6.30 11.22 14.27
C PRO A 272 7.14 12.26 13.52
N ASP A 273 7.89 13.07 14.26
CA ASP A 273 8.81 14.03 13.66
C ASP A 273 9.80 13.25 12.78
N LEU A 274 9.68 13.41 11.48
CA LEU A 274 10.66 12.87 10.56
C LEU A 274 11.95 13.63 10.80
N PRO A 275 13.10 12.96 10.96
CA PRO A 275 14.38 13.66 10.96
C PRO A 275 14.45 14.51 9.69
N ALA A 276 14.85 15.78 9.84
CA ALA A 276 14.96 16.69 8.71
C ALA A 276 15.75 16.01 7.59
N LEU A 277 15.17 15.96 6.38
CA LEU A 277 15.87 15.45 5.21
C LEU A 277 17.23 16.16 5.11
N PRO A 278 18.32 15.46 4.77
CA PRO A 278 19.59 16.11 4.53
C PRO A 278 19.38 17.28 3.58
N GLN A 279 19.83 18.48 3.97
CA GLN A 279 19.73 19.67 3.12
C GLN A 279 20.40 19.37 1.77
N GLY A 280 19.64 19.39 0.69
CA GLY A 280 20.14 19.16 -0.65
C GLY A 280 19.25 18.32 -1.58
N VAL A 281 18.16 17.76 -1.09
CA VAL A 281 17.17 17.10 -1.95
C VAL A 281 15.96 18.01 -2.09
N GLU A 282 15.97 18.88 -3.11
CA GLU A 282 14.77 19.63 -3.48
C GLU A 282 13.69 18.65 -3.98
N PRO A 283 12.42 18.78 -3.53
CA PRO A 283 11.33 18.04 -4.11
C PRO A 283 11.19 18.43 -5.59
N PRO A 284 10.82 17.49 -6.48
CA PRO A 284 10.69 17.79 -7.90
C PRO A 284 9.69 18.92 -8.11
N THR A 285 10.18 20.06 -8.62
CA THR A 285 9.38 21.23 -8.96
C THR A 285 8.40 20.86 -10.07
N LYS A 286 7.13 21.15 -9.83
CA LYS A 286 6.05 21.02 -10.84
C LYS A 286 6.41 21.87 -12.06
N THR A 287 6.84 21.27 -13.14
CA THR A 287 6.99 21.95 -14.43
C THR A 287 5.59 22.30 -14.93
N LYS A 288 5.26 23.59 -14.95
CA LYS A 288 4.07 24.09 -15.62
C LYS A 288 4.16 23.72 -17.10
N ALA A 289 3.25 22.87 -17.57
CA ALA A 289 3.07 22.64 -18.99
C ALA A 289 2.68 23.99 -19.64
N SER A 290 3.54 24.48 -20.54
CA SER A 290 3.23 25.60 -21.41
C SER A 290 2.14 25.17 -22.40
N LYS A 291 1.09 25.99 -22.49
CA LYS A 291 0.07 25.85 -23.55
C LYS A 291 0.74 26.08 -24.91
N PRO A 292 0.46 25.27 -25.93
CA PRO A 292 0.78 25.63 -27.29
C PRO A 292 -0.19 26.72 -27.78
N ASN A 293 0.36 27.71 -28.49
CA ASN A 293 -0.38 28.71 -29.24
C ASN A 293 -1.16 28.07 -30.38
#